data_1b18d032de98ac9dfbf1e01e07b86665
#
_entry.id   1b18d032de98ac9dfbf1e01e07b86665
#
_cell.length_a   1.000
_cell.length_b   1.000
_cell.length_c   1.000
_cell.angle_alpha   90.00
_cell.angle_beta   90.00
_cell.angle_gamma   90.00
#
_symmetry.space_group_name_H-M   'P 1'
#
loop_
_entity.id
_entity.type
_entity.pdbx_description
1 polymer ?
#
loop_
_entity_poly.entity_id
_entity_poly.type
_entity_poly.pdbx_seq_one_letter_code
_entity_poly.pdbx_strand_id
1 'polypeptide(L)'
;AQLNSLRFGDINNPHTQWLVKGVTKGISHYGNAFGVPVLGGEVFFNDCFEHNPLVNAMSVGVMKKEDLIKALAKGKGNPVYIVGSATGKDGIHGATFASADVTENSADDIPSIQVGDPFQEKLLLEATLELGKSGAIVGMQDMGAAGIICSTSEMSEKGNSGMIIDLDKVPLRQSNMEPWEIL
;
A
#
# COMPACT_ATOMS: atom_id res chain seq x y z
N ALA A 1 -16.35 -1.18 -3.16
CA ALA A 1 -16.32 -2.61 -3.44
C ALA A 1 -14.92 -3.06 -3.80
N GLN A 2 -14.61 -4.33 -3.53
CA GLN A 2 -13.36 -4.97 -3.93
C GLN A 2 -13.63 -6.09 -4.93
N LEU A 3 -12.70 -6.23 -5.88
CA LEU A 3 -12.67 -7.27 -6.91
C LEU A 3 -11.23 -7.78 -6.99
N ASN A 4 -11.05 -9.06 -7.33
CA ASN A 4 -9.71 -9.65 -7.39
C ASN A 4 -9.51 -10.42 -8.69
N SER A 5 -8.30 -10.40 -9.23
CA SER A 5 -7.87 -11.25 -10.34
C SER A 5 -6.66 -12.05 -9.91
N LEU A 6 -6.83 -13.34 -9.77
CA LEU A 6 -5.87 -14.25 -9.16
C LEU A 6 -5.32 -15.24 -10.19
N ARG A 7 -4.02 -15.50 -10.11
CA ARG A 7 -3.32 -16.48 -10.96
C ARG A 7 -2.47 -17.38 -10.09
N PHE A 8 -2.64 -18.69 -10.26
CA PHE A 8 -1.91 -19.69 -9.49
C PHE A 8 -1.44 -20.83 -10.42
N GLY A 9 -0.46 -21.60 -9.96
CA GLY A 9 0.00 -22.82 -10.59
C GLY A 9 -1.06 -23.95 -10.60
N ASP A 10 -0.62 -25.19 -10.76
CA ASP A 10 -1.54 -26.35 -10.77
C ASP A 10 -2.26 -26.47 -9.42
N ILE A 11 -3.60 -26.49 -9.46
CA ILE A 11 -4.46 -26.62 -8.28
C ILE A 11 -4.26 -27.96 -7.53
N ASN A 12 -3.73 -28.97 -8.19
CA ASN A 12 -3.43 -30.26 -7.55
C ASN A 12 -2.11 -30.23 -6.75
N ASN A 13 -1.29 -29.20 -6.95
CA ASN A 13 -0.08 -29.02 -6.16
C ASN A 13 -0.42 -28.54 -4.73
N PRO A 14 0.04 -29.26 -3.69
CA PRO A 14 -0.20 -28.85 -2.29
C PRO A 14 0.30 -27.45 -1.95
N HIS A 15 1.40 -26.99 -2.56
CA HIS A 15 1.91 -25.63 -2.39
C HIS A 15 0.94 -24.59 -2.96
N THR A 16 0.44 -24.82 -4.17
CA THR A 16 -0.60 -23.97 -4.77
C THR A 16 -1.85 -23.90 -3.90
N GLN A 17 -2.31 -25.00 -3.36
CA GLN A 17 -3.47 -25.02 -2.45
C GLN A 17 -3.22 -24.20 -1.18
N TRP A 18 -2.02 -24.28 -0.63
CA TRP A 18 -1.61 -23.48 0.51
C TRP A 18 -1.61 -21.99 0.18
N LEU A 19 -1.04 -21.58 -0.97
CA LEU A 19 -1.06 -20.21 -1.46
C LEU A 19 -2.49 -19.68 -1.65
N VAL A 20 -3.35 -20.43 -2.32
CA VAL A 20 -4.76 -20.05 -2.53
C VAL A 20 -5.46 -19.80 -1.20
N LYS A 21 -5.27 -20.68 -0.22
CA LYS A 21 -5.84 -20.54 1.12
C LYS A 21 -5.31 -19.29 1.83
N GLY A 22 -4.01 -19.03 1.74
CA GLY A 22 -3.39 -17.84 2.34
C GLY A 22 -3.89 -16.55 1.71
N VAL A 23 -3.90 -16.47 0.40
CA VAL A 23 -4.35 -15.29 -0.37
C VAL A 23 -5.83 -14.99 -0.11
N THR A 24 -6.69 -16.00 -0.19
CA THR A 24 -8.13 -15.80 0.06
C THR A 24 -8.42 -15.39 1.50
N LYS A 25 -7.65 -15.92 2.47
CA LYS A 25 -7.74 -15.48 3.87
C LYS A 25 -7.33 -14.00 4.03
N GLY A 26 -6.25 -13.59 3.40
CA GLY A 26 -5.80 -12.19 3.41
C GLY A 26 -6.84 -11.24 2.81
N ILE A 27 -7.37 -11.55 1.63
CA ILE A 27 -8.42 -10.78 0.96
C ILE A 27 -9.66 -10.65 1.87
N SER A 28 -10.09 -11.76 2.48
CA SER A 28 -11.24 -11.78 3.39
C SER A 28 -10.98 -10.93 4.63
N HIS A 29 -9.78 -11.01 5.21
CA HIS A 29 -9.42 -10.25 6.40
C HIS A 29 -9.47 -8.74 6.14
N TYR A 30 -8.89 -8.28 5.03
CA TYR A 30 -8.97 -6.88 4.63
C TYR A 30 -10.41 -6.43 4.37
N GLY A 31 -11.16 -7.15 3.56
CA GLY A 31 -12.56 -6.81 3.28
C GLY A 31 -13.41 -6.69 4.54
N ASN A 32 -13.25 -7.60 5.48
CA ASN A 32 -13.96 -7.57 6.76
C ASN A 32 -13.54 -6.39 7.65
N ALA A 33 -12.25 -6.10 7.75
CA ALA A 33 -11.76 -5.01 8.57
C ALA A 33 -12.18 -3.64 8.02
N PHE A 34 -12.10 -3.44 6.70
CA PHE A 34 -12.57 -2.23 6.04
C PHE A 34 -14.10 -2.08 6.03
N GLY A 35 -14.82 -3.19 6.18
CA GLY A 35 -16.27 -3.19 5.97
C GLY A 35 -16.66 -2.94 4.51
N VAL A 36 -15.79 -3.31 3.57
CA VAL A 36 -15.99 -3.14 2.13
C VAL A 36 -16.30 -4.50 1.51
N PRO A 37 -17.41 -4.66 0.78
CA PRO A 37 -17.77 -5.96 0.21
C PRO A 37 -16.78 -6.40 -0.86
N VAL A 38 -16.32 -7.64 -0.75
CA VAL A 38 -15.60 -8.36 -1.81
C VAL A 38 -16.64 -9.00 -2.71
N LEU A 39 -16.88 -8.41 -3.88
CA LEU A 39 -17.98 -8.79 -4.75
C LEU A 39 -17.65 -9.98 -5.65
N GLY A 40 -16.37 -10.27 -5.87
CA GLY A 40 -15.94 -11.36 -6.74
C GLY A 40 -14.64 -11.05 -7.47
N GLY A 41 -14.52 -11.62 -8.64
CA GLY A 41 -13.33 -11.53 -9.47
C GLY A 41 -13.17 -12.75 -10.33
N GLU A 42 -11.93 -13.12 -10.62
CA GLU A 42 -11.60 -14.31 -11.40
C GLU A 42 -10.40 -15.02 -10.79
N VAL A 43 -10.33 -16.32 -11.00
CA VAL A 43 -9.20 -17.17 -10.62
C VAL A 43 -8.84 -18.04 -11.81
N PHE A 44 -7.56 -18.06 -12.17
CA PHE A 44 -7.02 -18.94 -13.19
C PHE A 44 -5.88 -19.79 -12.64
N PHE A 45 -5.80 -21.01 -13.10
CA PHE A 45 -4.76 -21.98 -12.78
C PHE A 45 -4.01 -22.34 -14.05
N ASN A 46 -2.70 -22.16 -14.03
CA ASN A 46 -1.83 -22.55 -15.13
C ASN A 46 -0.40 -22.74 -14.62
N ASP A 47 0.30 -23.75 -15.12
CA ASP A 47 1.65 -24.10 -14.67
C ASP A 47 2.66 -22.95 -14.76
N CYS A 48 2.44 -21.98 -15.66
CA CYS A 48 3.31 -20.80 -15.78
C CYS A 48 3.32 -19.91 -14.52
N PHE A 49 2.33 -20.06 -13.63
CA PHE A 49 2.25 -19.32 -12.37
C PHE A 49 2.71 -20.14 -11.15
N GLU A 50 3.31 -21.30 -11.36
CA GLU A 50 3.72 -22.21 -10.28
C GLU A 50 4.71 -21.56 -9.31
N HIS A 51 5.68 -20.80 -9.84
CA HIS A 51 6.71 -20.14 -9.05
C HIS A 51 6.47 -18.65 -8.83
N ASN A 52 5.52 -18.07 -9.55
CA ASN A 52 5.19 -16.65 -9.44
C ASN A 52 3.67 -16.43 -9.54
N PRO A 53 2.91 -16.73 -8.49
CA PRO A 53 1.49 -16.45 -8.45
C PRO A 53 1.21 -14.95 -8.49
N LEU A 54 0.11 -14.55 -9.13
CA LEU A 54 -0.26 -13.15 -9.23
C LEU A 54 -1.54 -12.88 -8.42
N VAL A 55 -1.49 -11.84 -7.61
CA VAL A 55 -2.62 -11.34 -6.85
C VAL A 55 -2.86 -9.89 -7.23
N ASN A 56 -3.93 -9.63 -7.97
CA ASN A 56 -4.32 -8.29 -8.35
C ASN A 56 -5.63 -7.94 -7.62
N ALA A 57 -5.59 -6.90 -6.81
CA ALA A 57 -6.75 -6.37 -6.12
C ALA A 57 -7.17 -5.05 -6.73
N MET A 58 -8.48 -4.87 -6.93
CA MET A 58 -9.06 -3.63 -7.39
C MET A 58 -10.09 -3.13 -6.38
N SER A 59 -9.94 -1.88 -5.96
CA SER A 59 -10.93 -1.20 -5.13
C SER A 59 -11.69 -0.19 -5.99
N VAL A 60 -13.01 -0.23 -5.89
CA VAL A 60 -13.90 0.66 -6.63
C VAL A 60 -14.71 1.51 -5.64
N GLY A 61 -14.62 2.81 -5.80
CA GLY A 61 -15.39 3.79 -5.04
C GLY A 61 -16.16 4.73 -5.95
N VAL A 62 -17.16 5.39 -5.39
CA VAL A 62 -17.93 6.44 -6.06
C VAL A 62 -17.83 7.71 -5.23
N MET A 63 -17.48 8.81 -5.86
CA MET A 63 -17.39 10.11 -5.20
C MET A 63 -17.95 11.22 -6.11
N LYS A 64 -18.27 12.34 -5.53
CA LYS A 64 -18.62 13.54 -6.31
C LYS A 64 -17.35 14.18 -6.88
N LYS A 65 -17.49 14.82 -8.04
CA LYS A 65 -16.36 15.47 -8.73
C LYS A 65 -15.70 16.57 -7.88
N GLU A 66 -16.50 17.30 -7.12
CA GLU A 66 -16.04 18.36 -6.21
C GLU A 66 -15.22 17.83 -5.03
N ASP A 67 -15.38 16.57 -4.64
CA ASP A 67 -14.64 15.93 -3.54
C ASP A 67 -13.26 15.40 -3.98
N LEU A 68 -12.91 15.55 -5.27
CA LEU A 68 -11.65 15.06 -5.80
C LEU A 68 -10.46 15.89 -5.29
N ILE A 69 -9.61 15.27 -4.50
CA ILE A 69 -8.33 15.82 -4.07
C ILE A 69 -7.23 15.29 -5.00
N LYS A 70 -6.42 16.20 -5.52
CA LYS A 70 -5.32 15.83 -6.43
C LYS A 70 -4.02 15.68 -5.66
N ALA A 71 -3.11 14.88 -6.18
CA ALA A 71 -1.75 14.72 -5.65
C ALA A 71 -0.85 15.88 -6.10
N LEU A 72 -1.05 17.06 -5.54
CA LEU A 72 -0.35 18.29 -5.93
C LEU A 72 0.23 19.00 -4.71
N ALA A 73 1.51 19.32 -4.74
CA ALA A 73 2.09 20.26 -3.78
C ALA A 73 1.77 21.70 -4.22
N LYS A 74 0.99 22.42 -3.41
CA LYS A 74 0.61 23.79 -3.66
C LYS A 74 0.63 24.64 -2.39
N GLY A 75 0.92 25.93 -2.57
CA GLY A 75 0.89 26.91 -1.48
C GLY A 75 2.20 26.94 -0.69
N LYS A 76 3.04 27.93 -0.99
CA LYS A 76 4.28 28.14 -0.25
C LYS A 76 3.99 28.35 1.23
N GLY A 77 4.64 27.55 2.08
CA GLY A 77 4.45 27.61 3.53
C GLY A 77 3.35 26.70 4.07
N ASN A 78 2.60 25.99 3.22
CA ASN A 78 1.67 24.99 3.69
C ASN A 78 2.41 23.83 4.38
N PRO A 79 1.93 23.36 5.55
CA PRO A 79 2.55 22.23 6.23
C PRO A 79 2.30 20.93 5.47
N VAL A 80 3.25 20.00 5.60
CA VAL A 80 3.15 18.65 5.08
C VAL A 80 2.99 17.70 6.26
N TYR A 81 2.02 16.82 6.21
CA TYR A 81 1.76 15.82 7.24
C TYR A 81 1.85 14.42 6.66
N ILE A 82 2.41 13.51 7.43
CA ILE A 82 2.31 12.08 7.21
C ILE A 82 1.17 11.57 8.09
N VAL A 83 0.23 10.85 7.50
CA VAL A 83 -0.95 10.32 8.19
C VAL A 83 -0.98 8.81 8.00
N GLY A 84 -1.13 8.06 9.08
CA GLY A 84 -1.16 6.60 9.07
C GLY A 84 -0.36 6.00 10.22
N SER A 85 0.12 4.77 10.03
CA SER A 85 0.95 4.07 11.00
C SER A 85 2.36 4.67 11.10
N ALA A 86 3.01 4.47 12.24
CA ALA A 86 4.40 4.87 12.42
C ALA A 86 5.33 4.13 11.43
N THR A 87 6.30 4.85 10.89
CA THR A 87 7.24 4.32 9.90
C THR A 87 8.18 3.28 10.52
N GLY A 88 8.35 2.16 9.84
CA GLY A 88 9.26 1.08 10.20
C GLY A 88 10.13 0.67 9.01
N LYS A 89 11.05 -0.27 9.25
CA LYS A 89 11.97 -0.81 8.21
C LYS A 89 11.31 -1.86 7.32
N ASP A 90 10.15 -2.37 7.70
CA ASP A 90 9.40 -3.35 6.91
C ASP A 90 8.94 -2.74 5.58
N GLY A 91 9.09 -3.51 4.52
CA GLY A 91 8.78 -3.08 3.16
C GLY A 91 9.92 -2.38 2.42
N ILE A 92 11.07 -2.11 3.05
CA ILE A 92 12.28 -1.66 2.36
C ILE A 92 12.66 -2.71 1.32
N HIS A 93 12.85 -2.27 0.07
CA HIS A 93 13.06 -3.14 -1.09
C HIS A 93 11.87 -4.07 -1.43
N GLY A 94 10.70 -3.86 -0.86
CA GLY A 94 9.51 -4.69 -1.06
C GLY A 94 9.09 -4.84 -2.52
N ALA A 95 9.20 -3.80 -3.32
CA ALA A 95 8.89 -3.85 -4.75
C ALA A 95 9.89 -4.75 -5.52
N THR A 96 11.17 -4.71 -5.19
CA THR A 96 12.20 -5.58 -5.77
C THR A 96 11.97 -7.03 -5.36
N PHE A 97 11.69 -7.27 -4.08
CA PHE A 97 11.36 -8.58 -3.55
C PHE A 97 10.11 -9.19 -4.22
N ALA A 98 9.06 -8.40 -4.38
CA ALA A 98 7.81 -8.85 -5.02
C ALA A 98 7.98 -9.19 -6.52
N SER A 99 9.03 -8.68 -7.16
CA SER A 99 9.34 -8.94 -8.57
C SER A 99 10.35 -10.07 -8.77
N ALA A 100 10.90 -10.64 -7.70
CA ALA A 100 11.85 -11.73 -7.73
C ALA A 100 11.14 -13.08 -7.53
N ASP A 101 11.76 -14.16 -8.06
CA ASP A 101 11.28 -15.51 -7.78
C ASP A 101 11.47 -15.84 -6.30
N VAL A 102 10.45 -16.41 -5.68
CA VAL A 102 10.52 -16.87 -4.28
C VAL A 102 11.36 -18.16 -4.23
N THR A 103 12.46 -18.11 -3.50
CA THR A 103 13.39 -19.25 -3.30
C THR A 103 13.46 -19.64 -1.82
N GLU A 104 14.11 -20.77 -1.53
CA GLU A 104 14.34 -21.18 -0.13
C GLU A 104 15.15 -20.15 0.69
N ASN A 105 15.96 -19.32 0.03
CA ASN A 105 16.73 -18.25 0.66
C ASN A 105 15.94 -16.97 0.90
N SER A 106 14.70 -16.88 0.41
CA SER A 106 13.84 -15.70 0.58
C SER A 106 13.45 -15.43 2.04
N ALA A 107 13.76 -16.34 2.96
CA ALA A 107 13.58 -16.10 4.39
C ALA A 107 14.44 -14.95 4.93
N ASP A 108 15.61 -14.70 4.33
CA ASP A 108 16.51 -13.61 4.70
C ASP A 108 15.94 -12.24 4.25
N ASP A 109 15.00 -12.25 3.30
CA ASP A 109 14.35 -11.05 2.76
C ASP A 109 13.02 -10.71 3.48
N ILE A 110 12.68 -11.42 4.55
CA ILE A 110 11.46 -11.16 5.35
C ILE A 110 11.29 -9.67 5.73
N PRO A 111 12.35 -8.91 6.06
CA PRO A 111 12.22 -7.47 6.32
C PRO A 111 11.66 -6.67 5.15
N SER A 112 11.73 -7.18 3.92
CA SER A 112 11.15 -6.55 2.73
C SER A 112 9.62 -6.72 2.62
N ILE A 113 9.02 -7.58 3.45
CA ILE A 113 7.58 -7.81 3.49
C ILE A 113 6.91 -6.71 4.31
N GLN A 114 5.89 -6.08 3.75
CA GLN A 114 5.09 -5.10 4.47
C GLN A 114 4.21 -5.77 5.53
N VAL A 115 4.09 -5.12 6.69
CA VAL A 115 3.13 -5.53 7.71
C VAL A 115 1.74 -5.02 7.33
N GLY A 116 0.81 -5.95 7.11
CA GLY A 116 -0.59 -5.61 6.86
C GLY A 116 -1.33 -5.35 8.16
N ASP A 117 -1.86 -4.14 8.33
CA ASP A 117 -2.74 -3.79 9.44
C ASP A 117 -4.05 -3.19 8.92
N PRO A 118 -5.01 -4.05 8.54
CA PRO A 118 -6.26 -3.60 7.93
C PRO A 118 -7.13 -2.80 8.90
N PHE A 119 -6.95 -2.91 10.22
CA PHE A 119 -7.66 -2.09 11.18
C PHE A 119 -7.15 -0.64 11.17
N GLN A 120 -5.83 -0.44 11.21
CA GLN A 120 -5.24 0.90 11.12
C GLN A 120 -5.57 1.55 9.77
N GLU A 121 -5.55 0.79 8.69
CA GLU A 121 -5.94 1.29 7.37
C GLU A 121 -7.42 1.68 7.32
N LYS A 122 -8.29 0.97 8.02
CA LYS A 122 -9.71 1.36 8.16
C LYS A 122 -9.84 2.72 8.85
N LEU A 123 -9.12 2.94 9.95
CA LEU A 123 -9.11 4.22 10.65
C LEU A 123 -8.57 5.35 9.74
N LEU A 124 -7.50 5.06 9.01
CA LEU A 124 -6.92 6.00 8.04
C LEU A 124 -7.91 6.34 6.92
N LEU A 125 -8.63 5.36 6.39
CA LEU A 125 -9.66 5.56 5.37
C LEU A 125 -10.74 6.53 5.87
N GLU A 126 -11.29 6.30 7.05
CA GLU A 126 -12.34 7.14 7.62
C GLU A 126 -11.86 8.56 7.89
N ALA A 127 -10.69 8.69 8.53
CA ALA A 127 -10.09 10.00 8.80
C ALA A 127 -9.80 10.76 7.49
N THR A 128 -9.32 10.08 6.46
CA THR A 128 -9.02 10.68 5.15
C THR A 128 -10.28 11.18 4.47
N LEU A 129 -11.38 10.44 4.55
CA LEU A 129 -12.67 10.86 3.99
C LEU A 129 -13.24 12.09 4.72
N GLU A 130 -13.08 12.19 6.03
CA GLU A 130 -13.50 13.36 6.81
C GLU A 130 -12.62 14.58 6.49
N LEU A 131 -11.30 14.39 6.48
CA LEU A 131 -10.34 15.44 6.12
C LEU A 131 -10.61 15.99 4.70
N GLY A 132 -10.88 15.10 3.74
CA GLY A 132 -11.18 15.49 2.37
C GLY A 132 -12.42 16.42 2.28
N LYS A 133 -13.45 16.15 3.08
CA LYS A 133 -14.66 16.96 3.14
C LYS A 133 -14.50 18.29 3.88
N SER A 134 -13.48 18.42 4.72
CA SER A 134 -13.25 19.63 5.51
C SER A 134 -12.81 20.84 4.69
N GLY A 135 -12.31 20.63 3.47
CA GLY A 135 -11.73 21.68 2.63
C GLY A 135 -10.35 22.17 3.09
N ALA A 136 -9.80 21.58 4.16
CA ALA A 136 -8.47 21.95 4.69
C ALA A 136 -7.31 21.34 3.89
N ILE A 137 -7.58 20.32 3.07
CA ILE A 137 -6.56 19.59 2.32
C ILE A 137 -6.40 20.20 0.93
N VAL A 138 -5.19 20.61 0.60
CA VAL A 138 -4.81 21.19 -0.71
C VAL A 138 -4.40 20.11 -1.69
N GLY A 139 -3.74 19.06 -1.21
CA GLY A 139 -3.28 17.92 -1.99
C GLY A 139 -3.01 16.72 -1.10
N MET A 140 -3.11 15.53 -1.67
CA MET A 140 -2.93 14.27 -0.97
C MET A 140 -2.34 13.24 -1.91
N GLN A 141 -1.43 12.43 -1.42
CA GLN A 141 -0.79 11.33 -2.14
C GLN A 141 -0.57 10.18 -1.19
N ASP A 142 -0.84 8.97 -1.64
CA ASP A 142 -0.43 7.75 -0.94
C ASP A 142 1.09 7.56 -1.05
N MET A 143 1.66 6.82 -0.11
CA MET A 143 3.04 6.40 -0.16
C MET A 143 3.13 5.08 -0.92
N GLY A 144 3.65 5.15 -2.15
CA GLY A 144 3.91 3.98 -2.97
C GLY A 144 5.15 3.20 -2.52
N ALA A 145 5.69 2.37 -3.41
CA ALA A 145 6.77 1.42 -3.12
C ALA A 145 8.07 2.06 -2.59
N ALA A 146 8.33 3.33 -2.92
CA ALA A 146 9.49 4.07 -2.44
C ALA A 146 9.17 5.02 -1.27
N GLY A 147 8.05 4.79 -0.56
CA GLY A 147 7.73 5.49 0.68
C GLY A 147 7.57 7.00 0.56
N ILE A 148 8.15 7.73 1.51
CA ILE A 148 8.04 9.18 1.61
C ILE A 148 8.66 9.88 0.40
N ILE A 149 9.78 9.40 -0.11
CA ILE A 149 10.44 10.01 -1.27
C ILE A 149 9.56 9.90 -2.53
N CYS A 150 8.83 8.80 -2.69
CA CYS A 150 7.91 8.60 -3.80
C CYS A 150 6.80 9.66 -3.76
N SER A 151 6.04 9.72 -2.67
CA SER A 151 4.90 10.61 -2.55
C SER A 151 5.28 12.08 -2.65
N THR A 152 6.36 12.47 -2.02
CA THR A 152 6.83 13.88 -2.01
C THR A 152 7.39 14.32 -3.36
N SER A 153 8.12 13.45 -4.07
CA SER A 153 8.63 13.73 -5.42
C SER A 153 7.48 13.88 -6.42
N GLU A 154 6.52 12.96 -6.39
CA GLU A 154 5.37 13.02 -7.29
C GLU A 154 4.49 14.24 -7.05
N MET A 155 4.21 14.58 -5.80
CA MET A 155 3.44 15.79 -5.47
C MET A 155 4.19 17.05 -5.89
N SER A 156 5.50 17.10 -5.71
CA SER A 156 6.36 18.23 -6.09
C SER A 156 6.35 18.42 -7.61
N GLU A 157 6.55 17.35 -8.36
CA GLU A 157 6.54 17.37 -9.83
C GLU A 157 5.18 17.82 -10.36
N LYS A 158 4.09 17.15 -9.96
CA LYS A 158 2.73 17.46 -10.39
C LYS A 158 2.26 18.87 -9.95
N GLY A 159 2.77 19.35 -8.84
CA GLY A 159 2.47 20.68 -8.27
C GLY A 159 3.38 21.80 -8.78
N ASN A 160 4.44 21.46 -9.53
CA ASN A 160 5.53 22.38 -9.91
C ASN A 160 6.03 23.20 -8.70
N SER A 161 6.30 22.52 -7.60
CA SER A 161 6.68 23.11 -6.32
C SER A 161 7.65 22.18 -5.58
N GLY A 162 8.53 22.75 -4.76
CA GLY A 162 9.42 21.96 -3.91
C GLY A 162 8.79 21.66 -2.55
N MET A 163 9.36 20.68 -1.85
CA MET A 163 9.04 20.36 -0.46
C MET A 163 10.30 20.40 0.40
N ILE A 164 10.15 20.78 1.65
CA ILE A 164 11.18 20.64 2.70
C ILE A 164 10.64 19.62 3.68
N ILE A 165 11.38 18.53 3.87
CA ILE A 165 10.99 17.43 4.74
C ILE A 165 11.99 17.36 5.89
N ASP A 166 11.45 17.37 7.11
CA ASP A 166 12.22 17.23 8.34
C ASP A 166 12.03 15.79 8.83
N LEU A 167 13.01 14.92 8.55
CA LEU A 167 12.94 13.50 8.87
C LEU A 167 12.92 13.20 10.37
N ASP A 168 13.47 14.10 11.19
CA ASP A 168 13.44 13.94 12.65
C ASP A 168 12.02 14.04 13.23
N LYS A 169 11.09 14.57 12.46
CA LYS A 169 9.67 14.67 12.84
C LYS A 169 8.80 13.53 12.38
N VAL A 170 9.34 12.60 11.60
CA VAL A 170 8.60 11.43 11.15
C VAL A 170 8.39 10.47 12.34
N PRO A 171 7.15 10.10 12.66
CA PRO A 171 6.89 9.14 13.73
C PRO A 171 7.45 7.76 13.37
N LEU A 172 8.38 7.26 14.17
CA LEU A 172 9.04 5.99 13.95
C LEU A 172 8.50 4.91 14.88
N ARG A 173 8.34 3.70 14.36
CA ARG A 173 7.95 2.51 15.12
C ARG A 173 9.12 1.91 15.90
N GLN A 174 10.34 2.13 15.44
CA GLN A 174 11.55 1.65 16.07
C GLN A 174 12.59 2.78 16.17
N SER A 175 13.39 2.77 17.23
CA SER A 175 14.51 3.70 17.38
C SER A 175 15.67 3.31 16.48
N ASN A 176 16.57 4.25 16.23
CA ASN A 176 17.80 4.04 15.47
C ASN A 176 17.60 3.71 13.99
N MET A 177 16.63 4.38 13.36
CA MET A 177 16.52 4.38 11.90
C MET A 177 17.41 5.46 11.30
N GLU A 178 18.12 5.11 10.26
CA GLU A 178 18.91 6.05 9.49
C GLU A 178 18.03 6.85 8.51
N PRO A 179 18.43 8.05 8.08
CA PRO A 179 17.59 8.87 7.20
C PRO A 179 17.14 8.18 5.91
N TRP A 180 17.99 7.35 5.31
CA TRP A 180 17.64 6.60 4.10
C TRP A 180 16.69 5.41 4.35
N GLU A 181 16.55 4.98 5.61
CA GLU A 181 15.56 3.96 6.01
C GLU A 181 14.20 4.58 6.33
N ILE A 182 14.15 5.91 6.53
CA ILE A 182 12.92 6.65 6.81
C ILE A 182 12.26 7.12 5.51
N LEU A 183 13.07 7.45 4.50
CA LEU A 183 12.61 7.93 3.19
C LEU A 183 11.97 6.85 2.36
#